data_88453a0aa74d0ad57091577ded073165
#
_entry.id   88453a0aa74d0ad57091577ded073165
#
_cell.length_a   1.000
_cell.length_b   1.000
_cell.length_c   1.000
_cell.angle_alpha   90.00
_cell.angle_beta   90.00
_cell.angle_gamma   90.00
#
_symmetry.space_group_name_H-M   'P 1'
#
loop_
_entity.id
_entity.type
_entity.pdbx_description
1 polymer ?
#
loop_
_entity_poly.entity_id
_entity_poly.type
_entity_poly.pdbx_seq_one_letter_code
_entity_poly.pdbx_strand_id
1 'polypeptide(L)'
;MRVTKYKTKLTENGRAVLAKDFSTNYPELDRFMNSPEKIVRFAKDFLRMHEETVEYMYMVCLNTKLVMTGVFEVSHGNVNSSVVGVREVFQKALLANAVSIILMHNHPSGNSIPSREDINITKRLVEAGHIVGVEVLDHIIIGQGYCSLKERGEL
;
A
#
# COMPACT_ATOMS: atom_id res chain seq x y z
N MET A 1 3.11 -7.88 16.87
CA MET A 1 3.72 -8.42 15.62
C MET A 1 4.91 -7.57 15.22
N ARG A 2 5.93 -8.15 14.57
CA ARG A 2 7.03 -7.37 13.98
C ARG A 2 6.63 -6.87 12.60
N VAL A 3 6.66 -5.56 12.41
CA VAL A 3 6.40 -4.89 11.12
C VAL A 3 7.72 -4.44 10.52
N THR A 4 7.90 -4.67 9.23
CA THR A 4 9.09 -4.22 8.50
C THR A 4 8.67 -3.39 7.29
N LYS A 5 9.16 -2.16 7.25
CA LYS A 5 9.14 -1.31 6.05
C LYS A 5 10.37 -1.65 5.22
N TYR A 6 10.16 -1.91 3.95
CA TYR A 6 11.21 -2.21 2.99
C TYR A 6 11.32 -1.11 1.94
N LYS A 7 12.50 -1.03 1.35
CA LYS A 7 12.76 -0.30 0.10
C LYS A 7 13.49 -1.19 -0.89
N THR A 8 13.43 -0.87 -2.15
CA THR A 8 14.24 -1.53 -3.17
C THR A 8 15.58 -0.82 -3.34
N LYS A 9 16.63 -1.60 -3.53
CA LYS A 9 17.97 -1.12 -3.86
C LYS A 9 18.54 -1.92 -5.04
N LEU A 10 19.47 -1.31 -5.75
CA LEU A 10 20.29 -2.04 -6.72
C LEU A 10 21.54 -2.61 -6.03
N THR A 11 21.87 -3.85 -6.35
CA THR A 11 23.17 -4.42 -6.04
C THR A 11 24.24 -3.84 -6.97
N GLU A 12 25.51 -4.10 -6.69
CA GLU A 12 26.64 -3.71 -7.56
C GLU A 12 26.49 -4.26 -9.00
N ASN A 13 25.82 -5.40 -9.14
CA ASN A 13 25.56 -6.02 -10.44
C ASN A 13 24.23 -5.56 -11.07
N GLY A 14 23.63 -4.46 -10.60
CA GLY A 14 22.40 -3.88 -11.14
C GLY A 14 21.11 -4.68 -10.87
N ARG A 15 21.12 -5.65 -9.95
CA ARG A 15 19.93 -6.43 -9.58
C ARG A 15 19.12 -5.71 -8.50
N ALA A 16 17.81 -5.65 -8.68
CA ALA A 16 16.90 -5.14 -7.66
C ALA A 16 16.77 -6.13 -6.50
N VAL A 17 16.95 -5.64 -5.27
CA VAL A 17 16.79 -6.43 -4.04
C VAL A 17 16.00 -5.65 -3.00
N LEU A 18 15.39 -6.37 -2.06
CA LEU A 18 14.78 -5.73 -0.89
C LEU A 18 15.86 -5.37 0.13
N ALA A 19 15.78 -4.15 0.62
CA ALA A 19 16.55 -3.70 1.75
C ALA A 19 15.59 -3.29 2.87
N LYS A 20 15.89 -3.70 4.10
CA LYS A 20 15.15 -3.24 5.26
C LYS A 20 15.40 -1.75 5.43
N ASP A 21 14.32 -0.98 5.48
CA ASP A 21 14.36 0.44 5.78
C ASP A 21 14.20 0.66 7.29
N PHE A 22 13.13 0.09 7.84
CA PHE A 22 12.79 0.19 9.25
C PHE A 22 12.09 -1.08 9.72
N SER A 23 12.28 -1.47 10.99
CA SER A 23 11.56 -2.59 11.58
C SER A 23 11.35 -2.36 13.06
N THR A 24 10.12 -2.55 13.51
CA THR A 24 9.75 -2.43 14.93
C THR A 24 8.69 -3.45 15.32
N ASN A 25 8.52 -3.64 16.62
CA ASN A 25 7.41 -4.41 17.15
C ASN A 25 6.19 -3.50 17.30
N TYR A 26 5.06 -3.97 16.77
CA TYR A 26 3.76 -3.32 16.94
C TYR A 26 2.83 -4.34 17.61
N PRO A 27 2.78 -4.36 18.95
CA PRO A 27 2.07 -5.41 19.70
C PRO A 27 0.56 -5.38 19.50
N GLU A 28 0.00 -4.19 19.29
CA GLU A 28 -1.45 -3.99 19.13
C GLU A 28 -1.98 -4.35 17.73
N LEU A 29 -1.10 -4.63 16.79
CA LEU A 29 -1.50 -4.98 15.43
C LEU A 29 -1.91 -6.44 15.38
N ASP A 30 -3.17 -6.68 15.01
CA ASP A 30 -3.58 -7.99 14.53
C ASP A 30 -2.76 -8.32 13.28
N ARG A 31 -2.22 -9.53 13.23
CA ARG A 31 -1.40 -10.00 12.11
C ARG A 31 -2.19 -10.13 10.79
N PHE A 32 -3.51 -10.20 10.89
CA PHE A 32 -4.41 -10.39 9.74
C PHE A 32 -4.94 -9.04 9.25
N MET A 33 -4.62 -8.69 8.00
CA MET A 33 -5.09 -7.49 7.31
C MET A 33 -6.35 -7.79 6.49
N ASN A 34 -7.40 -8.24 7.15
CA ASN A 34 -8.60 -8.79 6.53
C ASN A 34 -9.84 -7.88 6.62
N SER A 35 -9.69 -6.63 7.07
CA SER A 35 -10.74 -5.63 7.03
C SER A 35 -10.18 -4.22 6.85
N PRO A 36 -10.95 -3.30 6.22
CA PRO A 36 -10.54 -1.91 6.04
C PRO A 36 -10.14 -1.21 7.34
N GLU A 37 -10.86 -1.45 8.43
CA GLU A 37 -10.60 -0.80 9.73
C GLU A 37 -9.21 -1.16 10.28
N LYS A 38 -8.78 -2.42 10.10
CA LYS A 38 -7.44 -2.85 10.54
C LYS A 38 -6.35 -2.17 9.73
N ILE A 39 -6.57 -2.00 8.43
CA ILE A 39 -5.65 -1.29 7.54
C ILE A 39 -5.60 0.19 7.90
N VAL A 40 -6.75 0.82 8.13
CA VAL A 40 -6.85 2.22 8.57
C VAL A 40 -6.16 2.44 9.90
N ARG A 41 -6.39 1.54 10.86
CA ARG A 41 -5.70 1.59 12.16
C ARG A 41 -4.18 1.49 11.98
N PHE A 42 -3.71 0.53 11.18
CA PHE A 42 -2.29 0.41 10.85
C PHE A 42 -1.73 1.68 10.20
N ALA A 43 -2.45 2.25 9.23
CA ALA A 43 -2.03 3.47 8.54
C ALA A 43 -1.97 4.69 9.48
N LYS A 44 -2.91 4.80 10.43
CA LYS A 44 -2.95 5.91 11.40
C LYS A 44 -1.93 5.72 12.53
N ASP A 45 -1.92 4.56 13.17
CA ASP A 45 -1.15 4.35 14.39
C ASP A 45 0.32 4.07 14.12
N PHE A 46 0.63 3.35 13.03
CA PHE A 46 1.99 2.94 12.70
C PHE A 46 2.67 3.85 11.67
N LEU A 47 1.98 4.14 10.56
CA LEU A 47 2.54 4.98 9.49
C LEU A 47 2.29 6.48 9.73
N ARG A 48 1.39 6.82 10.64
CA ARG A 48 0.98 8.20 10.99
C ARG A 48 0.50 9.01 9.78
N MET A 49 -0.09 8.34 8.81
CA MET A 49 -0.48 8.94 7.53
C MET A 49 -1.45 10.13 7.66
N HIS A 50 -2.23 10.19 8.74
CA HIS A 50 -3.17 11.29 9.02
C HIS A 50 -2.49 12.58 9.50
N GLU A 51 -1.19 12.53 9.82
CA GLU A 51 -0.40 13.70 10.26
C GLU A 51 0.43 14.29 9.12
N GLU A 52 0.46 13.60 7.97
CA GLU A 52 1.27 14.02 6.84
C GLU A 52 0.65 15.22 6.11
N THR A 53 1.50 16.20 5.78
CA THR A 53 1.09 17.43 5.08
C THR A 53 1.03 17.29 3.57
N VAL A 54 1.57 16.19 3.04
CA VAL A 54 1.53 15.81 1.63
C VAL A 54 0.92 14.42 1.49
N GLU A 55 0.52 14.07 0.27
CA GLU A 55 -0.01 12.75 -0.01
C GLU A 55 1.11 11.72 0.01
N TYR A 56 0.90 10.62 0.73
CA TYR A 56 1.74 9.41 0.71
C TYR A 56 0.91 8.25 0.23
N MET A 57 1.48 7.44 -0.62
CA MET A 57 0.91 6.14 -0.96
C MET A 57 1.81 5.03 -0.43
N TYR A 58 1.21 4.12 0.32
CA TYR A 58 1.85 2.91 0.82
C TYR A 58 1.18 1.67 0.26
N MET A 59 1.95 0.59 0.20
CA MET A 59 1.49 -0.75 -0.16
C MET A 59 1.83 -1.72 0.95
N VAL A 60 0.83 -2.48 1.40
CA VAL A 60 0.99 -3.64 2.28
C VAL A 60 1.01 -4.90 1.44
N CYS A 61 2.04 -5.71 1.60
CA CYS A 61 2.17 -7.02 0.98
C CYS A 61 1.66 -8.11 1.91
N LEU A 62 0.89 -9.05 1.37
CA LEU A 62 0.22 -10.10 2.13
C LEU A 62 0.56 -11.48 1.56
N ASN A 63 0.58 -12.49 2.44
CA ASN A 63 0.61 -13.89 2.06
C ASN A 63 -0.80 -14.47 1.89
N THR A 64 -0.91 -15.75 1.55
CA THR A 64 -2.18 -16.50 1.37
C THR A 64 -3.11 -16.50 2.58
N LYS A 65 -2.59 -16.21 3.78
CA LYS A 65 -3.37 -16.12 5.02
C LYS A 65 -3.73 -14.67 5.39
N LEU A 66 -3.55 -13.72 4.47
CA LEU A 66 -3.72 -12.28 4.69
C LEU A 66 -2.86 -11.73 5.84
N VAL A 67 -1.72 -12.37 6.10
CA VAL A 67 -0.74 -11.89 7.06
C VAL A 67 0.22 -10.97 6.34
N MET A 68 0.47 -9.79 6.92
CA MET A 68 1.42 -8.82 6.40
C MET A 68 2.83 -9.41 6.36
N THR A 69 3.45 -9.38 5.19
CA THR A 69 4.85 -9.76 4.96
C THR A 69 5.78 -8.55 4.87
N GLY A 70 5.25 -7.39 4.53
CA GLY A 70 6.00 -6.14 4.46
C GLY A 70 5.15 -4.96 4.08
N VAL A 71 5.67 -3.76 4.30
CA VAL A 71 5.08 -2.51 3.88
C VAL A 71 6.10 -1.70 3.08
N PHE A 72 5.63 -1.01 2.05
CA PHE A 72 6.44 -0.19 1.16
C PHE A 72 5.81 1.18 0.96
N GLU A 73 6.63 2.20 0.98
CA GLU A 73 6.27 3.47 0.38
C GLU A 73 6.30 3.33 -1.14
N VAL A 74 5.20 3.72 -1.77
CA VAL A 74 5.03 3.67 -3.23
C VAL A 74 5.37 5.02 -3.83
N SER A 75 4.80 6.09 -3.26
CA SER A 75 5.04 7.47 -3.70
C SER A 75 4.73 8.45 -2.57
N HIS A 76 5.24 9.67 -2.69
CA HIS A 76 4.89 10.82 -1.85
C HIS A 76 4.88 12.11 -2.68
N GLY A 77 4.17 13.13 -2.20
CA GLY A 77 3.95 14.40 -2.89
C GLY A 77 2.61 14.39 -3.63
N ASN A 78 2.48 15.06 -4.75
CA ASN A 78 1.25 15.00 -5.55
C ASN A 78 1.09 13.60 -6.13
N VAL A 79 0.10 12.85 -5.63
CA VAL A 79 -0.26 11.53 -6.16
C VAL A 79 -1.06 11.71 -7.45
N ASN A 80 -0.40 12.21 -8.49
CA ASN A 80 -0.94 12.09 -9.83
C ASN A 80 -0.73 10.65 -10.33
N SER A 81 -1.66 10.12 -11.07
CA SER A 81 -1.59 8.80 -11.71
C SER A 81 -0.32 8.58 -12.55
N SER A 82 0.39 9.66 -12.90
CA SER A 82 1.69 9.65 -13.56
C SER A 82 2.87 9.33 -12.64
N VAL A 83 2.70 9.42 -11.31
CA VAL A 83 3.77 9.22 -10.31
C VAL A 83 3.78 7.78 -9.78
N VAL A 84 2.64 7.10 -9.79
CA VAL A 84 2.54 5.70 -9.35
C VAL A 84 2.78 4.77 -10.54
N GLY A 85 4.00 4.25 -10.63
CA GLY A 85 4.37 3.29 -11.67
C GLY A 85 3.83 1.89 -11.36
N VAL A 86 3.01 1.34 -12.25
CA VAL A 86 2.50 -0.04 -12.14
C VAL A 86 3.66 -1.03 -12.00
N ARG A 87 4.72 -0.83 -12.82
CA ARG A 87 5.92 -1.66 -12.80
C ARG A 87 6.61 -1.67 -11.43
N GLU A 88 6.77 -0.49 -10.82
CA GLU A 88 7.45 -0.32 -9.54
C GLU A 88 6.66 -0.94 -8.38
N VAL A 89 5.33 -0.86 -8.42
CA VAL A 89 4.44 -1.51 -7.44
C VAL A 89 4.63 -3.03 -7.50
N PHE A 90 4.50 -3.64 -8.69
CA PHE A 90 4.61 -5.10 -8.81
C PHE A 90 6.04 -5.61 -8.67
N GLN A 91 7.06 -4.83 -9.01
CA GLN A 91 8.45 -5.17 -8.70
C GLN A 91 8.64 -5.35 -7.17
N LYS A 92 8.14 -4.41 -6.37
CA LYS A 92 8.21 -4.50 -4.91
C LYS A 92 7.40 -5.69 -4.38
N ALA A 93 6.19 -5.90 -4.90
CA ALA A 93 5.30 -6.99 -4.50
C ALA A 93 5.93 -8.37 -4.79
N LEU A 94 6.48 -8.56 -5.98
CA LEU A 94 7.15 -9.81 -6.38
C LEU A 94 8.41 -10.06 -5.55
N LEU A 95 9.25 -9.05 -5.32
CA LEU A 95 10.42 -9.17 -4.46
C LEU A 95 10.05 -9.49 -3.01
N ALA A 96 8.88 -9.06 -2.55
CA ALA A 96 8.34 -9.38 -1.23
C ALA A 96 7.63 -10.74 -1.16
N ASN A 97 7.59 -11.49 -2.28
CA ASN A 97 6.84 -12.75 -2.41
C ASN A 97 5.36 -12.56 -1.99
N ALA A 98 4.76 -11.43 -2.36
CA ALA A 98 3.37 -11.15 -2.06
C ALA A 98 2.43 -11.99 -2.93
N VAL A 99 1.36 -12.50 -2.33
CA VAL A 99 0.24 -13.14 -3.04
C VAL A 99 -0.85 -12.11 -3.35
N SER A 100 -0.98 -11.13 -2.46
CA SER A 100 -1.89 -10.01 -2.64
C SER A 100 -1.33 -8.75 -2.01
N ILE A 101 -1.89 -7.62 -2.41
CA ILE A 101 -1.51 -6.29 -1.91
C ILE A 101 -2.75 -5.49 -1.52
N ILE A 102 -2.56 -4.57 -0.58
CA ILE A 102 -3.52 -3.51 -0.27
C ILE A 102 -2.79 -2.17 -0.41
N LEU A 103 -3.42 -1.23 -1.08
CA LEU A 103 -2.93 0.14 -1.22
C LEU A 103 -3.58 1.04 -0.18
N MET A 104 -2.85 2.03 0.28
CA MET A 104 -3.33 3.06 1.19
C MET A 104 -2.75 4.40 0.77
N HIS A 105 -3.55 5.45 0.75
CA HIS A 105 -3.01 6.80 0.68
C HIS A 105 -3.83 7.78 1.53
N ASN A 106 -3.20 8.87 1.95
CA ASN A 106 -3.85 9.93 2.71
C ASN A 106 -4.20 11.12 1.82
N HIS A 107 -5.32 11.75 2.13
CA HIS A 107 -5.66 13.07 1.62
C HIS A 107 -5.44 14.13 2.73
N PRO A 108 -4.44 14.99 2.63
CA PRO A 108 -4.19 16.06 3.62
C PRO A 108 -5.35 17.04 3.78
N SER A 109 -6.23 17.13 2.77
CA SER A 109 -7.47 17.92 2.85
C SER A 109 -8.47 17.38 3.89
N GLY A 110 -8.28 16.14 4.37
CA GLY A 110 -9.21 15.44 5.25
C GLY A 110 -10.40 14.78 4.53
N ASN A 111 -10.59 15.03 3.24
CA ASN A 111 -11.67 14.42 2.47
C ASN A 111 -11.23 13.05 1.92
N SER A 112 -11.88 11.97 2.35
CA SER A 112 -11.56 10.60 1.91
C SER A 112 -12.27 10.15 0.61
N ILE A 113 -12.97 11.06 -0.08
CA ILE A 113 -13.60 10.74 -1.36
C ILE A 113 -12.50 10.53 -2.42
N PRO A 114 -12.52 9.40 -3.16
CA PRO A 114 -11.53 9.13 -4.19
C PRO A 114 -11.62 10.13 -5.34
N SER A 115 -10.47 10.56 -5.82
CA SER A 115 -10.36 11.30 -7.08
C SER A 115 -10.53 10.37 -8.29
N ARG A 116 -10.66 10.94 -9.48
CA ARG A 116 -10.65 10.15 -10.73
C ARG A 116 -9.31 9.46 -10.93
N GLU A 117 -8.24 10.11 -10.54
CA GLU A 117 -6.87 9.62 -10.62
C GLU A 117 -6.68 8.40 -9.73
N ASP A 118 -7.25 8.40 -8.52
CA ASP A 118 -7.21 7.27 -7.59
C ASP A 118 -7.93 6.04 -8.17
N ILE A 119 -9.11 6.26 -8.73
CA ILE A 119 -9.87 5.19 -9.37
C ILE A 119 -9.12 4.65 -10.59
N ASN A 120 -8.57 5.53 -11.43
CA ASN A 120 -7.88 5.12 -12.65
C ASN A 120 -6.61 4.33 -12.35
N ILE A 121 -5.78 4.78 -11.39
CA ILE A 121 -4.57 4.04 -11.03
C ILE A 121 -4.92 2.70 -10.38
N THR A 122 -5.96 2.65 -9.56
CA THR A 122 -6.42 1.42 -8.94
C THR A 122 -6.85 0.40 -10.00
N LYS A 123 -7.66 0.78 -10.98
CA LYS A 123 -8.08 -0.10 -12.08
C LYS A 123 -6.89 -0.66 -12.86
N ARG A 124 -5.92 0.19 -13.19
CA ARG A 124 -4.69 -0.24 -13.87
C ARG A 124 -3.89 -1.24 -13.04
N LEU A 125 -3.82 -1.03 -11.73
CA LEU A 125 -3.13 -1.96 -10.82
C LEU A 125 -3.89 -3.28 -10.69
N VAL A 126 -5.23 -3.26 -10.61
CA VAL A 126 -6.06 -4.48 -10.59
C VAL A 126 -5.83 -5.29 -11.87
N GLU A 127 -5.92 -4.68 -13.05
CA GLU A 127 -5.68 -5.34 -14.33
C GLU A 127 -4.26 -5.94 -14.41
N ALA A 128 -3.26 -5.19 -14.03
CA ALA A 128 -1.88 -5.68 -14.00
C ALA A 128 -1.70 -6.80 -12.98
N GLY A 129 -2.34 -6.69 -11.82
CA GLY A 129 -2.31 -7.70 -10.76
C GLY A 129 -2.86 -9.05 -11.21
N HIS A 130 -3.94 -9.07 -11.98
CA HIS A 130 -4.48 -10.27 -12.59
C HIS A 130 -3.48 -10.96 -13.54
N ILE A 131 -2.74 -10.16 -14.32
CA ILE A 131 -1.73 -10.69 -15.27
C ILE A 131 -0.52 -11.24 -14.52
N VAL A 132 -0.07 -10.52 -13.48
CA VAL A 132 1.15 -10.86 -12.71
C VAL A 132 0.89 -11.96 -11.68
N GLY A 133 -0.38 -12.21 -11.32
CA GLY A 133 -0.75 -13.17 -10.28
C GLY A 133 -0.58 -12.62 -8.86
N VAL A 134 -0.70 -11.31 -8.67
CA VAL A 134 -0.68 -10.63 -7.37
C VAL A 134 -1.94 -9.78 -7.25
N GLU A 135 -2.91 -10.25 -6.48
CA GLU A 135 -4.23 -9.62 -6.37
C GLU A 135 -4.16 -8.28 -5.63
N VAL A 136 -4.84 -7.26 -6.16
CA VAL A 136 -5.10 -6.00 -5.44
C VAL A 136 -6.41 -6.16 -4.67
N LEU A 137 -6.32 -6.33 -3.35
CA LEU A 137 -7.48 -6.63 -2.52
C LEU A 137 -8.31 -5.40 -2.18
N ASP A 138 -7.66 -4.24 -2.03
CA ASP A 138 -8.33 -2.98 -1.73
C ASP A 138 -7.40 -1.79 -2.00
N HIS A 139 -7.98 -0.61 -2.11
CA HIS A 139 -7.31 0.67 -2.04
C HIS A 139 -8.06 1.57 -1.07
N ILE A 140 -7.40 1.93 0.03
CA ILE A 140 -7.99 2.68 1.14
C ILE A 140 -7.48 4.11 1.15
N ILE A 141 -8.39 5.05 1.10
CA ILE A 141 -8.12 6.48 1.17
C ILE A 141 -8.41 6.97 2.58
N ILE A 142 -7.43 7.65 3.19
CA ILE A 142 -7.45 8.10 4.57
C ILE A 142 -7.63 9.62 4.60
N GLY A 143 -8.69 10.05 5.27
CA GLY A 143 -8.98 11.44 5.59
C GLY A 143 -9.38 11.57 7.06
N GLN A 144 -10.36 12.42 7.36
CA GLN A 144 -10.99 12.45 8.69
C GLN A 144 -11.65 11.09 9.02
N GLY A 145 -12.27 10.45 7.99
CA GLY A 145 -12.66 9.05 7.98
C GLY A 145 -11.75 8.21 7.09
N TYR A 146 -12.35 7.27 6.39
CA TYR A 146 -11.69 6.51 5.32
C TYR A 146 -12.69 6.13 4.22
N CYS A 147 -12.17 5.74 3.08
CA CYS A 147 -12.93 5.18 1.98
C CYS A 147 -12.20 3.94 1.45
N SER A 148 -12.88 2.79 1.40
CA SER A 148 -12.43 1.59 0.71
C SER A 148 -13.03 1.58 -0.70
N LEU A 149 -12.19 1.48 -1.72
CA LEU A 149 -12.66 1.39 -3.11
C LEU A 149 -13.36 0.05 -3.36
N LYS A 150 -12.94 -1.01 -2.66
CA LYS A 150 -13.62 -2.30 -2.72
C LYS A 150 -15.04 -2.23 -2.19
N GLU A 151 -15.26 -1.61 -1.02
CA GLU A 151 -16.61 -1.44 -0.45
C GLU A 151 -17.52 -0.57 -1.32
N ARG A 152 -16.93 0.33 -2.11
CA ARG A 152 -17.64 1.14 -3.09
C ARG A 152 -17.95 0.41 -4.40
N GLY A 153 -17.38 -0.76 -4.63
CA GLY A 153 -17.50 -1.49 -5.88
C GLY A 153 -16.71 -0.89 -7.05
N GLU A 154 -15.59 -0.22 -6.75
CA GLU A 154 -14.72 0.43 -7.74
C GLU A 154 -13.50 -0.44 -8.15
N LEU A 155 -13.35 -1.63 -7.51
CA LEU A 155 -12.33 -2.62 -7.84
C LEU A 155 -12.83 -3.66 -8.80
#